data_80ed48a3b413cf69d870e86b238a5a74
#
_entry.id   80ed48a3b413cf69d870e86b238a5a74
#
_cell.length_a   1.000
_cell.length_b   1.000
_cell.length_c   1.000
_cell.angle_alpha   90.00
_cell.angle_beta   90.00
_cell.angle_gamma   90.00
#
_symmetry.space_group_name_H-M   'P 1'
#
loop_
_entity.id
_entity.type
_entity.pdbx_description
1 polymer ?
#
loop_
_entity_poly.entity_id
_entity_poly.type
_entity_poly.pdbx_seq_one_letter_code
_entity_poly.pdbx_strand_id
1 'polypeptide(L)'
;MLAELMAATATVVGGVFAVSLLRRYVNGGHTQPAQLVWAVALIMFSGASLALFTGIIGGWTETEFRLFYLLGGVLNVPWLALGSLIVNVRSLIVTRLTGAVLAVVGLFVLLATLRAQETELWIPSAVLSLVWAAILLVGYRRFVTWAATAVLLAYSLIATVIVLRATFVFPLPIMGLPEGAELFQPVVRGYAVGGNSVGAVVVIIAALIASAAMVWRRPTRDANRLIFADARQGGFAEAIARWVFRGRTGEGSARAHLVRGNLMIAGGVGIAAAGGVLSFLGDTVGHAVAFTVGVIVMYGGFIRTTRPVVTT
;
A
#
# COMPACT_ATOMS: atom_id res chain seq x y z
N MET A 1 -22.05 -14.84 2.99
CA MET A 1 -22.08 -14.94 1.51
C MET A 1 -21.33 -13.81 0.80
N LEU A 2 -21.64 -12.49 0.99
CA LEU A 2 -20.90 -11.43 0.29
C LEU A 2 -19.43 -11.33 0.71
N ALA A 3 -19.12 -11.41 2.01
CA ALA A 3 -17.75 -11.36 2.52
C ALA A 3 -16.87 -12.52 2.00
N GLU A 4 -17.43 -13.71 1.95
CA GLU A 4 -16.78 -14.91 1.41
C GLU A 4 -16.46 -14.73 -0.08
N LEU A 5 -17.44 -14.26 -0.87
CA LEU A 5 -17.26 -13.99 -2.29
C LEU A 5 -16.18 -12.93 -2.51
N MET A 6 -16.17 -11.86 -1.71
CA MET A 6 -15.16 -10.82 -1.79
C MET A 6 -13.78 -11.35 -1.41
N ALA A 7 -13.64 -12.13 -0.35
CA ALA A 7 -12.37 -12.73 0.06
C ALA A 7 -11.82 -13.70 -1.02
N ALA A 8 -12.68 -14.56 -1.58
CA ALA A 8 -12.33 -15.44 -2.69
C ALA A 8 -11.87 -14.63 -3.92
N THR A 9 -12.61 -13.59 -4.29
CA THR A 9 -12.28 -12.69 -5.41
C THR A 9 -10.94 -12.00 -5.17
N ALA A 10 -10.70 -11.48 -3.97
CA ALA A 10 -9.44 -10.86 -3.60
C ALA A 10 -8.25 -11.84 -3.69
N THR A 11 -8.44 -13.09 -3.26
CA THR A 11 -7.45 -14.16 -3.40
C THR A 11 -7.06 -14.38 -4.85
N VAL A 12 -8.05 -14.55 -5.73
CA VAL A 12 -7.81 -14.81 -7.17
C VAL A 12 -7.17 -13.60 -7.85
N VAL A 13 -7.74 -12.41 -7.66
CA VAL A 13 -7.23 -11.17 -8.28
C VAL A 13 -5.81 -10.87 -7.80
N GLY A 14 -5.55 -10.99 -6.50
CA GLY A 14 -4.21 -10.82 -5.92
C GLY A 14 -3.20 -11.82 -6.50
N GLY A 15 -3.57 -13.10 -6.60
CA GLY A 15 -2.75 -14.16 -7.17
C GLY A 15 -2.45 -13.94 -8.65
N VAL A 16 -3.45 -13.62 -9.46
CA VAL A 16 -3.29 -13.31 -10.90
C VAL A 16 -2.37 -12.09 -11.09
N PHE A 17 -2.56 -11.07 -10.25
CA PHE A 17 -1.70 -9.88 -10.28
C PHE A 17 -0.25 -10.23 -9.91
N ALA A 18 -0.03 -11.00 -8.85
CA ALA A 18 1.30 -11.45 -8.44
C ALA A 18 2.01 -12.23 -9.56
N VAL A 19 1.33 -13.21 -10.17
CA VAL A 19 1.86 -14.00 -11.30
C VAL A 19 2.18 -13.09 -12.50
N SER A 20 1.34 -12.11 -12.80
CA SER A 20 1.57 -11.15 -13.88
C SER A 20 2.85 -10.33 -13.65
N LEU A 21 3.12 -9.92 -12.41
CA LEU A 21 4.34 -9.20 -12.04
C LEU A 21 5.59 -10.09 -12.11
N LEU A 22 5.50 -11.32 -11.60
CA LEU A 22 6.61 -12.28 -11.67
C LEU A 22 6.98 -12.60 -13.12
N ARG A 23 5.99 -12.87 -13.99
CA ARG A 23 6.23 -13.10 -15.42
C ARG A 23 6.92 -11.90 -16.07
N ARG A 24 6.50 -10.68 -15.76
CA ARG A 24 7.14 -9.46 -16.29
C ARG A 24 8.57 -9.30 -15.78
N TYR A 25 8.81 -9.59 -14.50
CA TYR A 25 10.14 -9.55 -13.92
C TYR A 25 11.09 -10.55 -14.61
N VAL A 26 10.66 -11.79 -14.80
CA VAL A 26 11.44 -12.85 -15.45
C VAL A 26 11.65 -12.52 -16.93
N ASN A 27 10.59 -12.20 -17.68
CA ASN A 27 10.66 -11.90 -19.11
C ASN A 27 11.42 -10.60 -19.40
N GLY A 28 11.44 -9.65 -18.45
CA GLY A 28 12.20 -8.41 -18.54
C GLY A 28 13.68 -8.54 -18.16
N GLY A 29 14.21 -9.75 -18.03
CA GLY A 29 15.61 -10.01 -17.70
C GLY A 29 16.03 -9.52 -16.31
N HIS A 30 15.09 -9.54 -15.34
CA HIS A 30 15.33 -9.17 -13.94
C HIS A 30 15.74 -7.69 -13.72
N THR A 31 15.45 -6.82 -14.68
CA THR A 31 15.90 -5.41 -14.67
C THR A 31 15.08 -4.50 -13.76
N GLN A 32 13.90 -4.93 -13.33
CA GLN A 32 12.97 -4.12 -12.55
C GLN A 32 12.64 -4.77 -11.19
N PRO A 33 13.51 -4.64 -10.18
CA PRO A 33 13.34 -5.30 -8.88
C PRO A 33 12.05 -4.91 -8.13
N ALA A 34 11.48 -3.76 -8.42
CA ALA A 34 10.19 -3.35 -7.85
C ALA A 34 9.06 -4.35 -8.20
N GLN A 35 9.09 -4.95 -9.40
CA GLN A 35 8.08 -5.93 -9.81
C GLN A 35 8.13 -7.19 -8.94
N LEU A 36 9.33 -7.66 -8.59
CA LEU A 36 9.50 -8.77 -7.66
C LEU A 36 8.97 -8.43 -6.27
N VAL A 37 9.33 -7.26 -5.74
CA VAL A 37 8.89 -6.82 -4.41
C VAL A 37 7.37 -6.68 -4.34
N TRP A 38 6.75 -6.08 -5.35
CA TRP A 38 5.30 -6.00 -5.43
C TRP A 38 4.63 -7.37 -5.60
N ALA A 39 5.23 -8.29 -6.35
CA ALA A 39 4.73 -9.65 -6.47
C ALA A 39 4.72 -10.37 -5.11
N VAL A 40 5.79 -10.22 -4.32
CA VAL A 40 5.86 -10.76 -2.95
C VAL A 40 4.75 -10.18 -2.07
N ALA A 41 4.53 -8.87 -2.11
CA ALA A 41 3.45 -8.23 -1.37
C ALA A 41 2.06 -8.77 -1.78
N LEU A 42 1.84 -9.00 -3.06
CA LEU A 42 0.57 -9.53 -3.57
C LEU A 42 0.37 -11.02 -3.29
N ILE A 43 1.45 -11.80 -3.21
CA ILE A 43 1.39 -13.18 -2.71
C ILE A 43 0.96 -13.18 -1.24
N MET A 44 1.54 -12.29 -0.42
CA MET A 44 1.12 -12.13 0.98
C MET A 44 -0.36 -11.72 1.07
N PHE A 45 -0.79 -10.75 0.27
CA PHE A 45 -2.18 -10.33 0.19
C PHE A 45 -3.12 -11.47 -0.21
N SER A 46 -2.77 -12.23 -1.25
CA SER A 46 -3.55 -13.38 -1.71
C SER A 46 -3.63 -14.47 -0.63
N GLY A 47 -2.51 -14.75 0.05
CA GLY A 47 -2.47 -15.69 1.17
C GLY A 47 -3.32 -15.24 2.36
N ALA A 48 -3.28 -13.96 2.71
CA ALA A 48 -4.14 -13.39 3.73
C ALA A 48 -5.63 -13.48 3.37
N SER A 49 -5.97 -13.15 2.11
CA SER A 49 -7.36 -13.24 1.61
C SER A 49 -7.85 -14.68 1.58
N LEU A 50 -6.97 -15.65 1.28
CA LEU A 50 -7.29 -17.07 1.35
C LEU A 50 -7.56 -17.50 2.79
N ALA A 51 -6.70 -17.11 3.74
CA ALA A 51 -6.91 -17.40 5.16
C ALA A 51 -8.22 -16.76 5.69
N LEU A 52 -8.54 -15.55 5.22
CA LEU A 52 -9.83 -14.91 5.50
C LEU A 52 -11.00 -15.74 4.97
N PHE A 53 -10.90 -16.19 3.73
CA PHE A 53 -11.95 -17.00 3.09
C PHE A 53 -12.17 -18.32 3.83
N THR A 54 -11.09 -19.06 4.14
CA THR A 54 -11.18 -20.33 4.85
C THR A 54 -11.69 -20.17 6.28
N GLY A 55 -11.22 -19.12 6.98
CA GLY A 55 -11.66 -18.80 8.33
C GLY A 55 -13.16 -18.43 8.43
N ILE A 56 -13.70 -17.72 7.44
CA ILE A 56 -15.13 -17.36 7.40
C ILE A 56 -16.00 -18.61 7.17
N ILE A 57 -15.58 -19.53 6.29
CA ILE A 57 -16.38 -20.70 5.92
C ILE A 57 -16.23 -21.85 6.93
N GLY A 58 -15.00 -22.15 7.32
CA GLY A 58 -14.67 -23.33 8.14
C GLY A 58 -14.52 -23.04 9.63
N GLY A 59 -14.59 -21.78 10.03
CA GLY A 59 -14.21 -21.35 11.37
C GLY A 59 -12.70 -21.08 11.47
N TRP A 60 -12.32 -20.23 12.42
CA TRP A 60 -10.93 -19.79 12.59
C TRP A 60 -10.11 -20.77 13.42
N THR A 61 -9.00 -21.22 12.86
CA THR A 61 -7.91 -21.81 13.64
C THR A 61 -6.90 -20.73 14.04
N GLU A 62 -6.11 -20.98 15.10
CA GLU A 62 -5.06 -20.05 15.52
C GLU A 62 -4.04 -19.78 14.39
N THR A 63 -3.68 -20.82 13.66
CA THR A 63 -2.72 -20.71 12.54
C THR A 63 -3.27 -19.85 11.41
N GLU A 64 -4.52 -20.06 11.00
CA GLU A 64 -5.16 -19.27 9.95
C GLU A 64 -5.27 -17.81 10.34
N PHE A 65 -5.69 -17.52 11.57
CA PHE A 65 -5.80 -16.15 12.04
C PHE A 65 -4.43 -15.46 12.12
N ARG A 66 -3.39 -16.14 12.62
CA ARG A 66 -2.02 -15.61 12.65
C ARG A 66 -1.50 -15.34 11.24
N LEU A 67 -1.73 -16.22 10.29
CA LEU A 67 -1.35 -16.03 8.89
C LEU A 67 -2.12 -14.85 8.26
N PHE A 68 -3.43 -14.78 8.46
CA PHE A 68 -4.23 -13.65 8.01
C PHE A 68 -3.69 -12.32 8.54
N TYR A 69 -3.48 -12.26 9.85
CA TYR A 69 -2.99 -11.04 10.51
C TYR A 69 -1.58 -10.67 10.09
N LEU A 70 -0.66 -11.64 10.03
CA LEU A 70 0.73 -11.41 9.65
C LEU A 70 0.86 -10.96 8.20
N LEU A 71 0.27 -11.70 7.27
CA LEU A 71 0.41 -11.46 5.86
C LEU A 71 -0.40 -10.22 5.40
N GLY A 72 -1.63 -10.07 5.88
CA GLY A 72 -2.53 -8.97 5.47
C GLY A 72 -2.38 -7.72 6.34
N GLY A 73 -2.33 -7.91 7.65
CA GLY A 73 -2.34 -6.81 8.61
C GLY A 73 -0.97 -6.23 8.95
N VAL A 74 0.13 -6.97 8.71
CA VAL A 74 1.47 -6.53 9.15
C VAL A 74 2.44 -6.35 7.99
N LEU A 75 2.57 -7.32 7.08
CA LEU A 75 3.68 -7.35 6.11
C LEU A 75 3.33 -6.76 4.75
N ASN A 76 2.13 -6.94 4.25
CA ASN A 76 1.74 -6.62 2.89
C ASN A 76 2.06 -5.17 2.50
N VAL A 77 1.54 -4.19 3.26
CA VAL A 77 1.65 -2.76 2.91
C VAL A 77 3.09 -2.25 2.98
N PRO A 78 3.93 -2.61 3.98
CA PRO A 78 5.35 -2.29 3.97
C PRO A 78 6.11 -2.82 2.75
N TRP A 79 5.81 -4.03 2.28
CA TRP A 79 6.42 -4.58 1.06
C TRP A 79 5.95 -3.84 -0.20
N LEU A 80 4.67 -3.44 -0.29
CA LEU A 80 4.19 -2.56 -1.36
C LEU A 80 4.93 -1.22 -1.36
N ALA A 81 5.19 -0.66 -0.17
CA ALA A 81 5.92 0.57 0.00
C ALA A 81 7.37 0.48 -0.48
N LEU A 82 8.08 -0.62 -0.17
CA LEU A 82 9.43 -0.84 -0.67
C LEU A 82 9.46 -0.88 -2.21
N GLY A 83 8.53 -1.58 -2.85
CA GLY A 83 8.42 -1.61 -4.31
C GLY A 83 8.19 -0.22 -4.90
N SER A 84 7.31 0.57 -4.28
CA SER A 84 7.03 1.95 -4.67
C SER A 84 8.25 2.86 -4.48
N LEU A 85 9.01 2.67 -3.39
CA LEU A 85 10.25 3.39 -3.15
C LEU A 85 11.30 3.08 -4.21
N ILE A 86 11.52 1.81 -4.56
CA ILE A 86 12.49 1.39 -5.57
C ILE A 86 12.24 2.07 -6.92
N VAL A 87 10.98 2.22 -7.32
CA VAL A 87 10.60 2.95 -8.54
C VAL A 87 10.94 4.43 -8.43
N ASN A 88 10.67 5.04 -7.30
CA ASN A 88 10.72 6.49 -7.12
C ASN A 88 12.09 7.00 -6.61
N VAL A 89 12.98 6.13 -6.14
CA VAL A 89 14.29 6.51 -5.57
C VAL A 89 15.20 7.25 -6.56
N ARG A 90 14.90 7.17 -7.86
CA ARG A 90 15.60 7.96 -8.91
C ARG A 90 15.32 9.45 -8.84
N SER A 91 14.22 9.86 -8.22
CA SER A 91 13.83 11.25 -8.04
C SER A 91 14.16 11.70 -6.61
N LEU A 92 15.24 12.47 -6.44
CA LEU A 92 15.61 13.02 -5.14
C LEU A 92 14.50 13.86 -4.51
N ILE A 93 13.69 14.56 -5.33
CA ILE A 93 12.55 15.34 -4.84
C ILE A 93 11.51 14.42 -4.22
N VAL A 94 11.10 13.36 -4.94
CA VAL A 94 10.12 12.40 -4.41
C VAL A 94 10.64 11.75 -3.13
N THR A 95 11.89 11.28 -3.15
CA THR A 95 12.50 10.59 -2.00
C THR A 95 12.57 11.50 -0.77
N ARG A 96 13.10 12.73 -0.92
CA ARG A 96 13.26 13.66 0.21
C ARG A 96 11.96 14.21 0.74
N LEU A 97 10.98 14.52 -0.13
CA LEU A 97 9.67 14.97 0.32
C LEU A 97 8.90 13.84 1.04
N THR A 98 8.99 12.61 0.54
CA THR A 98 8.43 11.45 1.26
C THR A 98 9.10 11.28 2.63
N GLY A 99 10.42 11.41 2.70
CA GLY A 99 11.17 11.38 3.97
C GLY A 99 10.77 12.51 4.92
N ALA A 100 10.57 13.72 4.42
CA ALA A 100 10.12 14.86 5.23
C ALA A 100 8.71 14.63 5.81
N VAL A 101 7.78 14.12 5.00
CA VAL A 101 6.43 13.77 5.48
C VAL A 101 6.50 12.70 6.55
N LEU A 102 7.30 11.65 6.35
CA LEU A 102 7.48 10.60 7.37
C LEU A 102 8.15 11.13 8.65
N ALA A 103 9.08 12.09 8.55
CA ALA A 103 9.66 12.72 9.73
C ALA A 103 8.61 13.48 10.55
N VAL A 104 7.73 14.24 9.88
CA VAL A 104 6.64 14.98 10.52
C VAL A 104 5.64 13.99 11.15
N VAL A 105 5.22 12.95 10.41
CA VAL A 105 4.30 11.93 10.93
C VAL A 105 4.94 11.20 12.12
N GLY A 106 6.19 10.76 11.99
CA GLY A 106 6.89 10.04 13.06
C GLY A 106 7.07 10.87 14.32
N LEU A 107 7.41 12.16 14.16
CA LEU A 107 7.52 13.10 15.29
C LEU A 107 6.15 13.34 15.94
N PHE A 108 5.11 13.54 15.14
CA PHE A 108 3.75 13.71 15.66
C PHE A 108 3.28 12.49 16.45
N VAL A 109 3.48 11.28 15.90
CA VAL A 109 3.16 10.03 16.58
C VAL A 109 3.99 9.86 17.85
N LEU A 110 5.29 10.19 17.84
CA LEU A 110 6.14 10.14 19.01
C LEU A 110 5.64 11.08 20.12
N LEU A 111 5.31 12.32 19.78
CA LEU A 111 4.77 13.30 20.72
C LEU A 111 3.41 12.88 21.27
N ALA A 112 2.55 12.30 20.41
CA ALA A 112 1.27 11.74 20.84
C ALA A 112 1.47 10.55 21.80
N THR A 113 2.44 9.68 21.54
CA THR A 113 2.81 8.53 22.39
C THR A 113 3.23 8.98 23.78
N LEU A 114 3.99 10.07 23.91
CA LEU A 114 4.41 10.60 25.21
C LEU A 114 3.24 11.08 26.07
N ARG A 115 2.07 11.31 25.46
CA ARG A 115 0.82 11.74 26.15
C ARG A 115 -0.20 10.61 26.30
N ALA A 116 -0.03 9.53 25.56
CA ALA A 116 -0.96 8.40 25.55
C ALA A 116 -0.64 7.38 26.65
N GLN A 117 -1.67 6.72 27.19
CA GLN A 117 -1.48 5.62 28.15
C GLN A 117 -0.99 4.33 27.47
N GLU A 118 -1.28 4.14 26.17
CA GLU A 118 -0.90 2.94 25.41
C GLU A 118 0.37 3.17 24.57
N THR A 119 1.49 3.37 25.21
CA THR A 119 2.78 3.64 24.52
C THR A 119 3.23 2.50 23.62
N GLU A 120 2.98 1.24 24.01
CA GLU A 120 3.38 0.05 23.26
C GLU A 120 2.73 -0.03 21.86
N LEU A 121 1.53 0.53 21.70
CA LEU A 121 0.82 0.56 20.41
C LEU A 121 1.48 1.51 19.41
N TRP A 122 1.98 2.66 19.87
CA TRP A 122 2.41 3.74 18.98
C TRP A 122 3.92 3.80 18.74
N ILE A 123 4.74 3.25 19.67
CA ILE A 123 6.21 3.23 19.54
C ILE A 123 6.66 2.60 18.22
N PRO A 124 6.19 1.40 17.79
CA PRO A 124 6.63 0.83 16.52
C PRO A 124 6.37 1.72 15.32
N SER A 125 5.23 2.43 15.30
CA SER A 125 4.87 3.39 14.24
C SER A 125 5.83 4.59 14.22
N ALA A 126 6.11 5.18 15.38
CA ALA A 126 7.02 6.32 15.49
C ALA A 126 8.44 5.93 15.06
N VAL A 127 8.97 4.84 15.60
CA VAL A 127 10.31 4.35 15.27
C VAL A 127 10.44 4.03 13.79
N LEU A 128 9.51 3.27 13.23
CA LEU A 128 9.56 2.89 11.82
C LEU A 128 9.47 4.11 10.91
N SER A 129 8.58 5.08 11.22
CA SER A 129 8.46 6.34 10.48
C SER A 129 9.76 7.14 10.48
N LEU A 130 10.38 7.31 11.67
CA LEU A 130 11.61 8.09 11.81
C LEU A 130 12.82 7.41 11.16
N VAL A 131 12.93 6.07 11.27
CA VAL A 131 14.00 5.31 10.60
C VAL A 131 13.88 5.44 9.08
N TRP A 132 12.68 5.26 8.51
CA TRP A 132 12.45 5.46 7.09
C TRP A 132 12.71 6.91 6.67
N ALA A 133 12.27 7.89 7.47
CA ALA A 133 12.55 9.30 7.22
C ALA A 133 14.06 9.58 7.15
N ALA A 134 14.84 9.09 8.11
CA ALA A 134 16.28 9.26 8.14
C ALA A 134 16.94 8.66 6.89
N ILE A 135 16.57 7.43 6.50
CA ILE A 135 17.09 6.79 5.29
C ILE A 135 16.79 7.61 4.05
N LEU A 136 15.56 8.13 3.91
CA LEU A 136 15.12 8.87 2.73
C LEU A 136 15.70 10.29 2.65
N LEU A 137 15.95 10.93 3.79
CA LEU A 137 16.50 12.29 3.84
C LEU A 137 18.02 12.33 3.63
N VAL A 138 18.75 11.35 4.19
CA VAL A 138 20.22 11.37 4.22
C VAL A 138 20.83 10.52 3.12
N GLY A 139 20.15 9.47 2.68
CA GLY A 139 20.73 8.44 1.83
C GLY A 139 20.93 8.85 0.38
N TYR A 140 22.02 8.34 -0.23
CA TYR A 140 22.19 8.28 -1.68
C TYR A 140 21.36 7.12 -2.25
N ARG A 141 20.99 7.20 -3.53
CA ARG A 141 20.09 6.26 -4.22
C ARG A 141 20.34 4.77 -3.92
N ARG A 142 21.59 4.30 -4.03
CA ARG A 142 21.91 2.89 -3.76
C ARG A 142 21.78 2.58 -2.28
N PHE A 143 22.24 3.45 -1.42
CA PHE A 143 22.14 3.30 0.02
C PHE A 143 20.68 3.25 0.47
N VAL A 144 19.82 4.15 -0.04
CA VAL A 144 18.38 4.18 0.29
C VAL A 144 17.72 2.83 -0.01
N THR A 145 17.96 2.25 -1.18
CA THR A 145 17.36 0.97 -1.56
C THR A 145 17.81 -0.17 -0.63
N TRP A 146 19.12 -0.27 -0.39
CA TRP A 146 19.66 -1.32 0.47
C TRP A 146 19.24 -1.16 1.93
N ALA A 147 19.33 0.05 2.48
CA ALA A 147 18.96 0.34 3.84
C ALA A 147 17.46 0.10 4.08
N ALA A 148 16.59 0.58 3.18
CA ALA A 148 15.16 0.34 3.28
C ALA A 148 14.83 -1.15 3.20
N THR A 149 15.50 -1.90 2.31
CA THR A 149 15.33 -3.35 2.21
C THR A 149 15.77 -4.05 3.51
N ALA A 150 16.94 -3.69 4.04
CA ALA A 150 17.45 -4.28 5.29
C ALA A 150 16.51 -3.99 6.48
N VAL A 151 16.03 -2.76 6.61
CA VAL A 151 15.07 -2.37 7.66
C VAL A 151 13.76 -3.13 7.51
N LEU A 152 13.25 -3.29 6.27
CA LEU A 152 12.02 -4.04 6.04
C LEU A 152 12.19 -5.53 6.35
N LEU A 153 13.33 -6.13 5.99
CA LEU A 153 13.61 -7.53 6.33
C LEU A 153 13.71 -7.72 7.85
N ALA A 154 14.42 -6.84 8.55
CA ALA A 154 14.50 -6.87 10.01
C ALA A 154 13.11 -6.70 10.66
N TYR A 155 12.34 -5.71 10.20
CA TYR A 155 10.95 -5.51 10.62
C TYR A 155 10.11 -6.77 10.38
N SER A 156 10.18 -7.36 9.19
CA SER A 156 9.41 -8.55 8.82
C SER A 156 9.77 -9.74 9.71
N LEU A 157 11.05 -9.95 9.99
CA LEU A 157 11.51 -11.02 10.87
C LEU A 157 11.00 -10.83 12.31
N ILE A 158 11.19 -9.64 12.87
CA ILE A 158 10.76 -9.31 14.22
C ILE A 158 9.24 -9.45 14.36
N ALA A 159 8.49 -8.85 13.43
CA ALA A 159 7.03 -8.92 13.42
C ALA A 159 6.53 -10.36 13.28
N THR A 160 7.16 -11.18 12.43
CA THR A 160 6.82 -12.60 12.29
C THR A 160 7.00 -13.35 13.59
N VAL A 161 8.14 -13.18 14.27
CA VAL A 161 8.39 -13.83 15.56
C VAL A 161 7.38 -13.38 16.61
N ILE A 162 7.08 -12.08 16.66
CA ILE A 162 6.13 -11.53 17.64
C ILE A 162 4.72 -12.07 17.38
N VAL A 163 4.21 -12.04 16.13
CA VAL A 163 2.86 -12.52 15.80
C VAL A 163 2.73 -14.04 16.04
N LEU A 164 3.74 -14.82 15.65
CA LEU A 164 3.68 -16.28 15.81
C LEU A 164 3.79 -16.73 17.28
N ARG A 165 4.46 -15.97 18.14
CA ARG A 165 4.61 -16.26 19.56
C ARG A 165 3.60 -15.57 20.47
N ALA A 166 2.82 -14.62 19.94
CA ALA A 166 1.82 -13.90 20.73
C ALA A 166 0.77 -14.86 21.30
N THR A 167 0.40 -14.65 22.54
CA THR A 167 -0.77 -15.30 23.15
C THR A 167 -2.02 -14.49 22.82
N PHE A 168 -3.13 -15.17 22.53
CA PHE A 168 -4.41 -14.50 22.39
C PHE A 168 -4.94 -14.08 23.76
N VAL A 169 -5.49 -12.87 23.81
CA VAL A 169 -6.12 -12.32 25.03
C VAL A 169 -7.48 -12.98 25.26
N PHE A 170 -8.20 -13.27 24.17
CA PHE A 170 -9.50 -13.93 24.17
C PHE A 170 -9.50 -15.13 23.22
N PRO A 171 -10.42 -16.11 23.42
CA PRO A 171 -10.57 -17.22 22.47
C PRO A 171 -11.05 -16.68 21.12
N LEU A 172 -10.63 -17.38 20.05
CA LEU A 172 -11.07 -17.06 18.69
C LEU A 172 -12.58 -17.25 18.56
N PRO A 173 -13.28 -16.31 17.91
CA PRO A 173 -14.71 -16.49 17.66
C PRO A 173 -14.93 -17.64 16.66
N ILE A 174 -15.97 -18.43 16.88
CA ILE A 174 -16.33 -19.56 16.03
C ILE A 174 -16.83 -19.05 14.66
N MET A 175 -17.47 -17.88 14.63
CA MET A 175 -18.02 -17.26 13.42
C MET A 175 -17.66 -15.78 13.37
N GLY A 176 -17.62 -15.22 12.16
CA GLY A 176 -17.34 -13.82 11.89
C GLY A 176 -15.86 -13.52 11.64
N LEU A 177 -15.53 -12.25 11.51
CA LEU A 177 -14.14 -11.77 11.39
C LEU A 177 -13.62 -11.44 12.78
N PRO A 178 -12.59 -12.15 13.27
CA PRO A 178 -11.98 -11.81 14.55
C PRO A 178 -11.26 -10.46 14.43
N GLU A 179 -11.46 -9.61 15.41
CA GLU A 179 -10.75 -8.33 15.46
C GLU A 179 -9.37 -8.51 16.08
N GLY A 180 -8.32 -8.21 15.31
CA GLY A 180 -6.95 -8.25 15.82
C GLY A 180 -6.72 -7.31 17.00
N ALA A 181 -7.55 -6.25 17.09
CA ALA A 181 -7.56 -5.30 18.21
C ALA A 181 -7.96 -5.94 19.53
N GLU A 182 -8.86 -6.91 19.52
CA GLU A 182 -9.34 -7.60 20.71
C GLU A 182 -8.48 -8.82 21.06
N LEU A 183 -7.95 -9.49 20.04
CA LEU A 183 -7.27 -10.77 20.21
C LEU A 183 -5.79 -10.64 20.56
N PHE A 184 -5.11 -9.58 20.08
CA PHE A 184 -3.69 -9.42 20.31
C PHE A 184 -3.35 -8.31 21.32
N GLN A 185 -2.27 -8.53 22.05
CA GLN A 185 -1.69 -7.53 22.93
C GLN A 185 -1.29 -6.25 22.18
N PRO A 186 -1.24 -5.06 22.84
CA PRO A 186 -0.92 -3.78 22.21
C PRO A 186 0.37 -3.78 21.40
N VAL A 187 1.42 -4.46 21.86
CA VAL A 187 2.69 -4.54 21.13
C VAL A 187 2.55 -5.18 19.75
N VAL A 188 1.77 -6.26 19.62
CA VAL A 188 1.52 -6.96 18.34
C VAL A 188 0.76 -6.05 17.39
N ARG A 189 -0.26 -5.38 17.93
CA ARG A 189 -1.07 -4.38 17.20
C ARG A 189 -0.23 -3.20 16.72
N GLY A 190 0.75 -2.78 17.54
CA GLY A 190 1.68 -1.71 17.21
C GLY A 190 2.50 -1.99 15.95
N TYR A 191 2.91 -3.24 15.72
CA TYR A 191 3.57 -3.62 14.46
C TYR A 191 2.62 -3.52 13.27
N ALA A 192 1.37 -3.96 13.39
CA ALA A 192 0.40 -3.84 12.31
C ALA A 192 0.09 -2.37 11.98
N VAL A 193 -0.18 -1.55 12.99
CA VAL A 193 -0.43 -0.11 12.83
C VAL A 193 0.78 0.59 12.23
N GLY A 194 1.98 0.30 12.75
CA GLY A 194 3.24 0.90 12.29
C GLY A 194 3.53 0.57 10.83
N GLY A 195 3.51 -0.71 10.48
CA GLY A 195 3.77 -1.17 9.12
C GLY A 195 2.79 -0.60 8.11
N ASN A 196 1.50 -0.70 8.39
CA ASN A 196 0.46 -0.23 7.48
C ASN A 196 0.45 1.29 7.33
N SER A 197 0.55 2.05 8.43
CA SER A 197 0.54 3.50 8.37
C SER A 197 1.74 4.04 7.61
N VAL A 198 2.96 3.59 7.97
CA VAL A 198 4.19 4.02 7.30
C VAL A 198 4.18 3.59 5.83
N GLY A 199 3.80 2.34 5.57
CA GLY A 199 3.74 1.81 4.22
C GLY A 199 2.73 2.56 3.35
N ALA A 200 1.52 2.83 3.85
CA ALA A 200 0.50 3.59 3.12
C ALA A 200 0.97 5.03 2.84
N VAL A 201 1.57 5.71 3.82
CA VAL A 201 2.13 7.06 3.63
C VAL A 201 3.18 7.04 2.54
N VAL A 202 4.12 6.08 2.55
CA VAL A 202 5.15 5.96 1.51
C VAL A 202 4.54 5.78 0.13
N VAL A 203 3.58 4.86 -0.04
CA VAL A 203 2.96 4.60 -1.35
C VAL A 203 2.18 5.81 -1.84
N ILE A 204 1.31 6.38 -0.99
CA ILE A 204 0.42 7.48 -1.37
C ILE A 204 1.25 8.74 -1.69
N ILE A 205 2.14 9.14 -0.79
CA ILE A 205 2.94 10.35 -0.96
C ILE A 205 3.89 10.21 -2.14
N ALA A 206 4.59 9.07 -2.28
CA ALA A 206 5.46 8.85 -3.43
C ALA A 206 4.69 8.91 -4.75
N ALA A 207 3.50 8.31 -4.84
CA ALA A 207 2.66 8.34 -6.03
C ALA A 207 2.13 9.75 -6.34
N LEU A 208 1.69 10.50 -5.33
CA LEU A 208 1.21 11.88 -5.49
C LEU A 208 2.33 12.83 -5.93
N ILE A 209 3.49 12.77 -5.27
CA ILE A 209 4.63 13.63 -5.61
C ILE A 209 5.18 13.27 -7.00
N ALA A 210 5.27 11.97 -7.33
CA ALA A 210 5.69 11.53 -8.66
C ALA A 210 4.73 12.04 -9.74
N SER A 211 3.42 11.96 -9.48
CA SER A 211 2.39 12.48 -10.38
C SER A 211 2.48 14.00 -10.55
N ALA A 212 2.62 14.74 -9.45
CA ALA A 212 2.79 16.19 -9.47
C ALA A 212 4.05 16.60 -10.21
N ALA A 213 5.18 15.93 -9.95
CA ALA A 213 6.45 16.19 -10.64
C ALA A 213 6.37 15.94 -12.16
N MET A 214 5.59 14.93 -12.59
CA MET A 214 5.35 14.68 -14.01
C MET A 214 4.50 15.76 -14.66
N VAL A 215 3.52 16.31 -13.94
CA VAL A 215 2.68 17.40 -14.42
C VAL A 215 3.47 18.71 -14.49
N TRP A 216 4.28 19.02 -13.47
CA TRP A 216 4.97 20.31 -13.34
C TRP A 216 6.22 20.46 -14.23
N ARG A 217 6.97 19.38 -14.47
CA ARG A 217 8.24 19.45 -15.21
C ARG A 217 8.15 19.81 -16.68
N ARG A 218 6.98 19.79 -17.31
CA ARG A 218 6.69 20.41 -18.61
C ARG A 218 5.24 20.87 -18.64
N PRO A 219 4.95 22.14 -18.43
CA PRO A 219 3.70 22.71 -18.88
C PRO A 219 3.74 22.72 -20.41
N THR A 220 3.30 21.64 -21.05
CA THR A 220 2.77 21.82 -22.39
C THR A 220 1.61 22.77 -22.21
N ARG A 221 1.65 23.94 -22.87
CA ARG A 221 0.59 24.97 -22.84
C ARG A 221 -0.82 24.35 -22.93
N ASP A 222 -0.93 23.21 -23.58
CA ASP A 222 -2.17 22.47 -23.76
C ASP A 222 -2.66 21.67 -22.54
N ALA A 223 -1.77 21.11 -21.71
CA ALA A 223 -2.19 20.37 -20.51
C ALA A 223 -2.78 21.30 -19.46
N ASN A 224 -2.15 22.46 -19.22
CA ASN A 224 -2.69 23.47 -18.29
C ASN A 224 -4.01 24.06 -18.78
N ARG A 225 -4.13 24.38 -20.07
CA ARG A 225 -5.39 24.86 -20.65
C ARG A 225 -6.53 23.85 -20.48
N LEU A 226 -6.26 22.55 -20.62
CA LEU A 226 -7.30 21.51 -20.51
C LEU A 226 -7.77 21.29 -19.07
N ILE A 227 -6.85 21.26 -18.09
CA ILE A 227 -7.23 21.09 -16.69
C ILE A 227 -8.01 22.30 -16.17
N PHE A 228 -7.53 23.52 -16.45
CA PHE A 228 -8.18 24.73 -15.99
C PHE A 228 -9.45 25.11 -16.76
N ALA A 229 -9.54 24.76 -18.04
CA ALA A 229 -10.77 24.97 -18.82
C ALA A 229 -11.88 24.01 -18.36
N ASP A 230 -11.56 22.74 -18.12
CA ASP A 230 -12.51 21.72 -17.64
C ASP A 230 -12.93 21.99 -16.18
N ALA A 231 -12.05 22.53 -15.34
CA ALA A 231 -12.37 22.91 -13.96
C ALA A 231 -13.37 24.08 -13.89
N ARG A 232 -13.35 24.97 -14.88
CA ARG A 232 -14.33 26.09 -14.97
C ARG A 232 -15.73 25.64 -15.39
N GLN A 233 -15.86 24.51 -16.08
CA GLN A 233 -17.16 24.05 -16.63
C GLN A 233 -17.88 23.01 -15.78
N GLY A 234 -17.20 22.26 -14.92
CA GLY A 234 -17.81 21.14 -14.20
C GLY A 234 -17.30 20.88 -12.77
N GLY A 235 -16.54 21.81 -12.22
CA GLY A 235 -15.91 21.62 -10.92
C GLY A 235 -14.65 20.73 -10.99
N PHE A 236 -13.78 20.91 -9.97
CA PHE A 236 -12.45 20.28 -9.94
C PHE A 236 -12.50 18.74 -9.90
N ALA A 237 -13.44 18.18 -9.14
CA ALA A 237 -13.61 16.72 -9.02
C ALA A 237 -14.04 16.08 -10.37
N GLU A 238 -14.92 16.73 -11.11
CA GLU A 238 -15.39 16.24 -12.41
C GLU A 238 -14.31 16.40 -13.51
N ALA A 239 -13.51 17.47 -13.43
CA ALA A 239 -12.33 17.63 -14.29
C ALA A 239 -11.30 16.53 -14.06
N ILE A 240 -11.01 16.18 -12.79
CA ILE A 240 -10.13 15.06 -12.42
C ILE A 240 -10.74 13.74 -12.92
N ALA A 241 -12.02 13.48 -12.68
CA ALA A 241 -12.67 12.26 -13.12
C ALA A 241 -12.62 12.11 -14.64
N ARG A 242 -12.97 13.15 -15.40
CA ARG A 242 -12.88 13.15 -16.86
C ARG A 242 -11.42 12.93 -17.33
N TRP A 243 -10.45 13.56 -16.68
CA TRP A 243 -9.04 13.41 -17.01
C TRP A 243 -8.52 12.00 -16.69
N VAL A 244 -8.94 11.38 -15.58
CA VAL A 244 -8.59 10.00 -15.22
C VAL A 244 -9.18 8.98 -16.20
N PHE A 245 -10.43 9.17 -16.64
CA PHE A 245 -11.17 8.16 -17.40
C PHE A 245 -11.17 8.35 -18.94
N ARG A 246 -10.90 9.56 -19.45
CA ARG A 246 -10.80 9.78 -20.91
C ARG A 246 -9.41 9.44 -21.44
N GLY A 247 -9.33 8.42 -22.32
CA GLY A 247 -8.14 8.12 -23.11
C GLY A 247 -7.93 9.14 -24.25
N ARG A 248 -6.71 9.67 -24.41
CA ARG A 248 -6.28 10.43 -25.58
C ARG A 248 -5.12 9.72 -26.26
N THR A 249 -5.11 9.71 -27.59
CA THR A 249 -4.05 9.17 -28.45
C THR A 249 -3.00 10.26 -28.74
N GLY A 250 -1.70 9.96 -28.54
CA GLY A 250 -0.57 10.85 -28.84
C GLY A 250 0.53 10.86 -27.77
N GLU A 251 1.66 11.53 -27.99
CA GLU A 251 2.79 11.62 -27.05
C GLU A 251 2.43 12.19 -25.66
N GLY A 252 1.39 13.01 -25.56
CA GLY A 252 0.78 13.38 -24.30
C GLY A 252 0.14 12.21 -23.56
N SER A 253 -0.15 11.09 -24.25
CA SER A 253 -0.83 9.91 -23.69
C SER A 253 0.05 9.11 -22.74
N ALA A 254 1.32 8.87 -23.06
CA ALA A 254 2.21 8.04 -22.24
C ALA A 254 2.38 8.61 -20.82
N ARG A 255 2.56 9.92 -20.74
CA ARG A 255 2.70 10.64 -19.48
C ARG A 255 1.39 10.68 -18.70
N ALA A 256 0.27 10.92 -19.39
CA ALA A 256 -1.06 10.86 -18.80
C ALA A 256 -1.38 9.45 -18.27
N HIS A 257 -0.97 8.39 -18.98
CA HIS A 257 -1.11 7.01 -18.51
C HIS A 257 -0.31 6.74 -17.23
N LEU A 258 0.93 7.22 -17.11
CA LEU A 258 1.75 7.09 -15.92
C LEU A 258 1.14 7.81 -14.71
N VAL A 259 0.72 9.06 -14.89
CA VAL A 259 0.08 9.84 -13.81
C VAL A 259 -1.23 9.19 -13.37
N ARG A 260 -2.09 8.79 -14.29
CA ARG A 260 -3.33 8.08 -13.98
C ARG A 260 -3.06 6.76 -13.26
N GLY A 261 -2.07 6.00 -13.73
CA GLY A 261 -1.67 4.75 -13.09
C GLY A 261 -1.20 4.97 -11.64
N ASN A 262 -0.37 5.97 -11.40
CA ASN A 262 0.09 6.31 -10.04
C ASN A 262 -1.07 6.77 -9.14
N LEU A 263 -1.99 7.59 -9.65
CA LEU A 263 -3.17 8.02 -8.90
C LEU A 263 -4.11 6.85 -8.58
N MET A 264 -4.27 5.91 -9.50
CA MET A 264 -5.03 4.67 -9.23
C MET A 264 -4.34 3.80 -8.18
N ILE A 265 -3.01 3.68 -8.20
CA ILE A 265 -2.27 2.95 -7.16
C ILE A 265 -2.47 3.62 -5.80
N ALA A 266 -2.29 4.95 -5.73
CA ALA A 266 -2.52 5.70 -4.49
C ALA A 266 -3.97 5.61 -3.99
N GLY A 267 -4.93 5.74 -4.90
CA GLY A 267 -6.36 5.61 -4.59
C GLY A 267 -6.73 4.22 -4.11
N GLY A 268 -6.19 3.17 -4.76
CA GLY A 268 -6.41 1.79 -4.36
C GLY A 268 -5.85 1.48 -2.96
N VAL A 269 -4.65 1.99 -2.65
CA VAL A 269 -4.08 1.90 -1.29
C VAL A 269 -4.94 2.66 -0.27
N GLY A 270 -5.41 3.86 -0.63
CA GLY A 270 -6.31 4.64 0.24
C GLY A 270 -7.64 3.93 0.52
N ILE A 271 -8.24 3.29 -0.50
CA ILE A 271 -9.47 2.49 -0.35
C ILE A 271 -9.21 1.30 0.57
N ALA A 272 -8.10 0.57 0.36
CA ALA A 272 -7.73 -0.56 1.21
C ALA A 272 -7.47 -0.12 2.67
N ALA A 273 -6.80 1.02 2.87
CA ALA A 273 -6.58 1.58 4.20
C ALA A 273 -7.90 1.97 4.89
N ALA A 274 -8.86 2.55 4.14
CA ALA A 274 -10.21 2.82 4.66
C ALA A 274 -10.93 1.53 5.07
N GLY A 275 -10.70 0.43 4.35
CA GLY A 275 -11.18 -0.90 4.76
C GLY A 275 -10.67 -1.33 6.14
N GLY A 276 -9.42 -1.02 6.47
CA GLY A 276 -8.88 -1.25 7.82
C GLY A 276 -9.62 -0.47 8.91
N VAL A 277 -10.03 0.76 8.62
CA VAL A 277 -10.87 1.56 9.53
C VAL A 277 -12.25 0.94 9.69
N LEU A 278 -12.86 0.48 8.60
CA LEU A 278 -14.17 -0.20 8.63
C LEU A 278 -14.11 -1.48 9.47
N SER A 279 -13.02 -2.26 9.37
CA SER A 279 -12.79 -3.42 10.24
C SER A 279 -12.78 -3.02 11.72
N PHE A 280 -12.09 -1.93 12.04
CA PHE A 280 -12.05 -1.41 13.41
C PHE A 280 -13.41 -0.97 13.94
N LEU A 281 -14.33 -0.57 13.04
CA LEU A 281 -15.72 -0.24 13.36
C LEU A 281 -16.65 -1.45 13.37
N GLY A 282 -16.12 -2.66 13.21
CA GLY A 282 -16.90 -3.93 13.17
C GLY A 282 -17.61 -4.19 11.85
N ASP A 283 -17.36 -3.40 10.79
CA ASP A 283 -17.96 -3.63 9.46
C ASP A 283 -17.10 -4.59 8.62
N THR A 284 -17.32 -5.88 8.81
CA THR A 284 -16.65 -6.95 8.07
C THR A 284 -16.90 -6.89 6.56
N VAL A 285 -18.12 -6.55 6.16
CA VAL A 285 -18.50 -6.51 4.73
C VAL A 285 -17.83 -5.32 4.07
N GLY A 286 -17.92 -4.15 4.67
CA GLY A 286 -17.25 -2.95 4.20
C GLY A 286 -15.74 -3.13 4.09
N HIS A 287 -15.11 -3.78 5.07
CA HIS A 287 -13.70 -4.17 5.03
C HIS A 287 -13.37 -5.02 3.81
N ALA A 288 -14.07 -6.14 3.61
CA ALA A 288 -13.82 -7.07 2.51
C ALA A 288 -14.04 -6.42 1.13
N VAL A 289 -15.08 -5.59 1.00
CA VAL A 289 -15.37 -4.82 -0.22
C VAL A 289 -14.25 -3.82 -0.49
N ALA A 290 -13.85 -3.02 0.51
CA ALA A 290 -12.81 -2.01 0.35
C ALA A 290 -11.47 -2.64 -0.04
N PHE A 291 -11.08 -3.74 0.58
CA PHE A 291 -9.89 -4.48 0.20
C PHE A 291 -9.92 -4.97 -1.24
N THR A 292 -11.02 -5.61 -1.65
CA THR A 292 -11.18 -6.13 -3.02
C THR A 292 -11.15 -5.02 -4.05
N VAL A 293 -11.91 -3.94 -3.84
CA VAL A 293 -11.95 -2.78 -4.73
C VAL A 293 -10.58 -2.10 -4.77
N GLY A 294 -9.94 -1.93 -3.62
CA GLY A 294 -8.60 -1.33 -3.51
C GLY A 294 -7.57 -2.07 -4.39
N VAL A 295 -7.54 -3.40 -4.31
CA VAL A 295 -6.62 -4.23 -5.13
C VAL A 295 -6.94 -4.17 -6.61
N ILE A 296 -8.21 -4.20 -7.00
CA ILE A 296 -8.62 -4.07 -8.41
C ILE A 296 -8.18 -2.71 -8.97
N VAL A 297 -8.37 -1.63 -8.21
CA VAL A 297 -7.95 -0.27 -8.60
C VAL A 297 -6.43 -0.18 -8.70
N MET A 298 -5.68 -0.72 -7.73
CA MET A 298 -4.21 -0.80 -7.79
C MET A 298 -3.74 -1.58 -9.02
N TYR A 299 -4.35 -2.72 -9.32
CA TYR A 299 -4.03 -3.52 -10.50
C TYR A 299 -4.26 -2.75 -11.81
N GLY A 300 -5.41 -2.09 -11.93
CA GLY A 300 -5.70 -1.21 -13.06
C GLY A 300 -4.69 -0.08 -13.22
N GLY A 301 -4.25 0.50 -12.12
CA GLY A 301 -3.18 1.50 -12.07
C GLY A 301 -1.85 0.94 -12.57
N PHE A 302 -1.48 -0.23 -12.05
CA PHE A 302 -0.25 -0.91 -12.42
C PHE A 302 -0.18 -1.28 -13.92
N ILE A 303 -1.26 -1.84 -14.49
CA ILE A 303 -1.33 -2.15 -15.92
C ILE A 303 -1.07 -0.89 -16.75
N ARG A 304 -1.59 0.27 -16.31
CA ARG A 304 -1.41 1.55 -17.02
C ARG A 304 0.02 2.07 -16.94
N THR A 305 0.70 1.91 -15.80
CA THR A 305 2.08 2.38 -15.63
C THR A 305 3.11 1.52 -16.35
N THR A 306 2.76 0.28 -16.69
CA THR A 306 3.69 -0.71 -17.24
C THR A 306 3.46 -1.07 -18.71
N ARG A 307 2.48 -0.47 -19.38
CA ARG A 307 2.30 -0.67 -20.84
C ARG A 307 3.49 -0.09 -21.60
N PRO A 308 4.12 -0.87 -22.50
CA PRO A 308 5.15 -0.30 -23.37
C PRO A 308 4.52 0.82 -24.21
N VAL A 309 5.20 1.94 -24.27
CA VAL A 309 4.85 3.00 -25.22
C VAL A 309 5.22 2.48 -26.60
N VAL A 310 4.23 2.07 -27.37
CA VAL A 310 4.42 1.76 -28.78
C VAL A 310 4.71 3.10 -29.47
N THR A 311 5.99 3.38 -29.71
CA THR A 311 6.41 4.45 -30.62
C THR A 311 6.14 3.95 -32.02
N THR A 312 5.01 4.32 -32.58
CA THR A 312 4.73 4.25 -34.03
C THR A 312 5.45 5.38 -34.74
#